data_162faac21078a45bfe8abf032de383e9
#
_entry.id   162faac21078a45bfe8abf032de383e9
#
_cell.length_a   1.000
_cell.length_b   1.000
_cell.length_c   1.000
_cell.angle_alpha   90.00
_cell.angle_beta   90.00
_cell.angle_gamma   90.00
#
_symmetry.space_group_name_H-M   'P 1'
#
loop_
_entity.id
_entity.type
_entity.pdbx_description
1 polymer ?
#
loop_
_entity_poly.entity_id
_entity_poly.type
_entity_poly.pdbx_seq_one_letter_code
_entity_poly.pdbx_strand_id
1 'polypeptide(L)'
;NTYNVCGKVEKGPFVSGTTITMQPLDANMSTLGTMFTTTIYDHSGNFSFGAKQLASQFADLSANGYFFNEVKGELSSGTLNLRAIVDLSDASSINVNILTHIKYQRVLNLIMQKGYSFSDANSQAQKELFAAFGLEDYAKNYDAANISIADGTDAAAALIAISSLILADREEAELTEYLHRLC
;
A
#
# COMPACT_ATOMS: atom_id res chain seq x y z
N ASN A 1 20.54 -4.22 -9.69
CA ASN A 1 19.59 -5.19 -10.25
C ASN A 1 18.50 -4.47 -11.06
N THR A 2 17.88 -5.21 -12.00
CA THR A 2 16.73 -4.70 -12.77
C THR A 2 15.45 -5.31 -12.20
N TYR A 3 14.49 -4.44 -11.87
CA TYR A 3 13.18 -4.82 -11.35
C TYR A 3 12.08 -4.35 -12.30
N ASN A 4 11.10 -5.20 -12.58
CA ASN A 4 9.90 -4.81 -13.32
C ASN A 4 8.81 -4.45 -12.30
N VAL A 5 8.50 -3.16 -12.16
CA VAL A 5 7.63 -2.66 -11.10
C VAL A 5 6.28 -2.29 -11.67
N CYS A 6 5.27 -3.07 -11.31
CA CYS A 6 3.87 -2.85 -11.68
C CYS A 6 2.94 -3.32 -10.55
N GLY A 7 1.69 -2.90 -10.60
CA GLY A 7 0.69 -3.28 -9.59
C GLY A 7 -0.59 -2.48 -9.67
N LYS A 8 -1.31 -2.47 -8.55
CA LYS A 8 -2.58 -1.73 -8.40
C LYS A 8 -2.58 -0.82 -7.19
N VAL A 9 -3.35 0.25 -7.28
CA VAL A 9 -3.68 1.09 -6.13
C VAL A 9 -5.15 0.96 -5.82
N GLU A 10 -5.46 0.52 -4.60
CA GLU A 10 -6.82 0.16 -4.21
C GLU A 10 -7.16 0.64 -2.80
N LYS A 11 -8.26 1.35 -2.74
CA LYS A 11 -9.09 1.54 -1.59
C LYS A 11 -10.54 1.16 -1.88
N GLY A 12 -11.34 1.49 -2.78
CA GLY A 12 -11.66 1.13 -4.12
C GLY A 12 -10.58 1.56 -5.14
N PRO A 13 -10.75 1.11 -6.39
CA PRO A 13 -9.72 1.35 -7.39
C PRO A 13 -9.50 2.85 -7.58
N PHE A 14 -8.23 3.25 -7.60
CA PHE A 14 -7.85 4.61 -7.97
C PHE A 14 -8.04 4.81 -9.46
N VAL A 15 -8.41 6.02 -9.84
CA VAL A 15 -8.77 6.32 -11.23
C VAL A 15 -7.57 6.73 -12.08
N SER A 16 -7.73 6.62 -13.39
CA SER A 16 -6.74 7.07 -14.39
C SER A 16 -6.29 8.51 -14.14
N GLY A 17 -5.00 8.77 -14.31
CA GLY A 17 -4.36 10.05 -14.03
C GLY A 17 -3.84 10.22 -12.61
N THR A 18 -4.15 9.29 -11.68
CA THR A 18 -3.55 9.28 -10.35
C THR A 18 -2.03 9.17 -10.46
N THR A 19 -1.31 10.04 -9.77
CA THR A 19 0.16 10.03 -9.74
C THR A 19 0.67 9.00 -8.74
N ILE A 20 1.64 8.20 -9.17
CA ILE A 20 2.38 7.26 -8.34
C ILE A 20 3.86 7.60 -8.39
N THR A 21 4.47 7.70 -7.22
CA THR A 21 5.91 7.87 -7.07
C THR A 21 6.55 6.63 -6.47
N MET A 22 7.79 6.35 -6.87
CA MET A 22 8.62 5.29 -6.31
C MET A 22 9.97 5.88 -5.94
N GLN A 23 10.28 5.90 -4.65
CA GLN A 23 11.58 6.30 -4.11
C GLN A 23 12.35 5.05 -3.70
N PRO A 24 13.48 4.72 -4.37
CA PRO A 24 14.34 3.63 -3.92
C PRO A 24 14.91 3.92 -2.53
N LEU A 25 15.02 2.85 -1.72
CA LEU A 25 15.50 2.90 -0.34
C LEU A 25 16.66 1.92 -0.15
N ASP A 26 17.57 2.19 0.78
CA ASP A 26 18.53 1.20 1.27
C ASP A 26 17.91 0.25 2.32
N ALA A 27 18.70 -0.69 2.84
CA ALA A 27 18.24 -1.63 3.87
C ALA A 27 17.88 -0.96 5.20
N ASN A 28 18.33 0.27 5.44
CA ASN A 28 18.00 1.07 6.62
C ASN A 28 16.85 2.06 6.36
N MET A 29 16.17 1.92 5.21
CA MET A 29 15.07 2.79 4.77
C MET A 29 15.49 4.23 4.47
N SER A 30 16.77 4.48 4.23
CA SER A 30 17.25 5.77 3.74
C SER A 30 17.07 5.88 2.24
N THR A 31 16.76 7.08 1.75
CA THR A 31 16.50 7.31 0.32
C THR A 31 17.75 7.11 -0.53
N LEU A 32 17.60 6.46 -1.68
CA LEU A 32 18.66 6.21 -2.66
C LEU A 32 18.27 6.77 -4.03
N GLY A 33 19.21 7.51 -4.62
CA GLY A 33 19.11 7.96 -6.02
C GLY A 33 17.88 8.81 -6.31
N THR A 34 17.39 8.68 -7.55
CA THR A 34 16.30 9.51 -8.08
C THR A 34 14.95 8.84 -7.87
N MET A 35 13.95 9.62 -7.50
CA MET A 35 12.55 9.21 -7.44
C MET A 35 12.00 9.04 -8.87
N PHE A 36 11.22 8.00 -9.09
CA PHE A 36 10.51 7.74 -10.34
C PHE A 36 9.03 8.10 -10.18
N THR A 37 8.41 8.51 -11.28
CA THR A 37 6.99 8.86 -11.31
C THR A 37 6.31 8.19 -12.49
N THR A 38 5.09 7.70 -12.27
CA THR A 38 4.18 7.20 -13.30
C THR A 38 2.74 7.59 -12.95
N THR A 39 1.78 7.22 -13.79
CA THR A 39 0.36 7.44 -13.54
C THR A 39 -0.42 6.15 -13.71
N ILE A 40 -1.54 6.05 -13.02
CA ILE A 40 -2.54 5.00 -13.28
C ILE A 40 -3.10 5.23 -14.69
N TYR A 41 -3.12 4.18 -15.51
CA TYR A 41 -3.51 4.26 -16.92
C TYR A 41 -4.94 3.79 -17.21
N ASP A 42 -5.66 3.27 -16.19
CA ASP A 42 -7.04 2.81 -16.31
C ASP A 42 -7.88 3.15 -15.06
N HIS A 43 -9.13 2.71 -15.03
CA HIS A 43 -10.02 2.89 -13.88
C HIS A 43 -10.04 1.69 -12.92
N SER A 44 -9.09 0.76 -13.08
CA SER A 44 -8.90 -0.40 -12.19
C SER A 44 -7.72 -0.25 -11.26
N GLY A 45 -7.10 0.93 -11.22
CA GLY A 45 -5.97 1.25 -10.36
C GLY A 45 -4.62 0.74 -10.86
N ASN A 46 -4.52 0.23 -12.10
CA ASN A 46 -3.29 -0.36 -12.62
C ASN A 46 -2.23 0.70 -12.92
N PHE A 47 -0.99 0.41 -12.50
CA PHE A 47 0.18 1.23 -12.82
C PHE A 47 1.38 0.38 -13.24
N SER A 48 2.32 1.00 -13.95
CA SER A 48 3.60 0.39 -14.28
C SER A 48 4.69 1.46 -14.36
N PHE A 49 5.82 1.17 -13.73
CA PHE A 49 7.07 1.89 -13.95
C PHE A 49 7.90 1.21 -15.04
N GLY A 50 7.55 -0.02 -15.45
CA GLY A 50 8.38 -0.86 -16.32
C GLY A 50 9.67 -1.31 -15.64
N ALA A 51 10.64 -1.73 -16.43
CA ALA A 51 11.94 -2.17 -15.95
C ALA A 51 12.77 -0.98 -15.44
N LYS A 52 13.24 -1.04 -14.19
CA LYS A 52 14.10 -0.04 -13.56
C LYS A 52 15.37 -0.69 -13.01
N GLN A 53 16.51 -0.07 -13.31
CA GLN A 53 17.79 -0.42 -12.67
C GLN A 53 17.87 0.31 -11.32
N LEU A 54 17.90 -0.45 -10.23
CA LEU A 54 17.97 0.08 -8.88
C LEU A 54 19.18 -0.48 -8.13
N ALA A 55 19.74 0.34 -7.25
CA ALA A 55 20.85 -0.05 -6.39
C ALA A 55 20.40 -0.98 -5.26
N SER A 56 19.12 -0.94 -4.88
CA SER A 56 18.51 -1.74 -3.82
C SER A 56 17.20 -2.38 -4.29
N GLN A 57 16.76 -3.39 -3.56
CA GLN A 57 15.47 -4.04 -3.75
C GLN A 57 14.32 -3.35 -3.02
N PHE A 58 14.60 -2.41 -2.13
CA PHE A 58 13.56 -1.75 -1.34
C PHE A 58 13.11 -0.45 -1.98
N ALA A 59 11.81 -0.17 -1.88
CA ALA A 59 11.23 1.07 -2.38
C ALA A 59 10.05 1.54 -1.52
N ASP A 60 9.88 2.86 -1.46
CA ASP A 60 8.69 3.54 -0.95
C ASP A 60 7.81 3.92 -2.15
N LEU A 61 6.60 3.40 -2.17
CA LEU A 61 5.57 3.74 -3.14
C LEU A 61 4.56 4.69 -2.50
N SER A 62 4.21 5.75 -3.22
CA SER A 62 3.15 6.68 -2.80
C SER A 62 2.22 6.97 -3.97
N ALA A 63 0.93 6.83 -3.75
CA ALA A 63 -0.12 7.11 -4.71
C ALA A 63 -1.02 8.22 -4.18
N ASN A 64 -1.27 9.26 -5.00
CA ASN A 64 -2.13 10.37 -4.63
C ASN A 64 -3.13 10.64 -5.75
N GLY A 65 -4.42 10.45 -5.48
CA GLY A 65 -5.47 10.65 -6.48
C GLY A 65 -6.88 10.38 -5.98
N TYR A 66 -7.82 10.51 -6.90
CA TYR A 66 -9.21 10.14 -6.68
C TYR A 66 -9.39 8.63 -6.78
N PHE A 67 -10.38 8.10 -6.08
CA PHE A 67 -10.70 6.67 -6.05
C PHE A 67 -12.21 6.45 -6.16
N PHE A 68 -12.62 5.27 -6.58
CA PHE A 68 -14.02 4.86 -6.54
C PHE A 68 -14.39 4.50 -5.08
N ASN A 69 -15.36 5.21 -4.53
CA ASN A 69 -15.85 4.98 -3.18
C ASN A 69 -16.86 3.83 -3.21
N GLU A 70 -16.44 2.65 -2.78
CA GLU A 70 -17.22 1.42 -2.81
C GLU A 70 -18.47 1.45 -1.91
N VAL A 71 -18.46 2.30 -0.88
CA VAL A 71 -19.61 2.46 0.03
C VAL A 71 -20.69 3.36 -0.59
N LYS A 72 -20.27 4.47 -1.19
CA LYS A 72 -21.19 5.43 -1.83
C LYS A 72 -21.54 5.04 -3.27
N GLY A 73 -20.74 4.18 -3.92
CA GLY A 73 -20.92 3.80 -5.32
C GLY A 73 -20.59 4.91 -6.33
N GLU A 74 -19.75 5.86 -5.95
CA GLU A 74 -19.39 7.05 -6.75
C GLU A 74 -17.89 7.39 -6.63
N LEU A 75 -17.43 8.33 -7.46
CA LEU A 75 -16.08 8.86 -7.37
C LEU A 75 -15.93 9.69 -6.08
N SER A 76 -14.79 9.56 -5.39
CA SER A 76 -14.48 10.36 -4.21
C SER A 76 -14.51 11.87 -4.54
N SER A 77 -14.94 12.68 -3.59
CA SER A 77 -14.96 14.14 -3.72
C SER A 77 -13.58 14.77 -3.50
N GLY A 78 -12.66 14.04 -2.85
CA GLY A 78 -11.29 14.44 -2.56
C GLY A 78 -10.27 13.37 -2.94
N THR A 79 -9.00 13.77 -2.98
CA THR A 79 -7.88 12.83 -3.20
C THR A 79 -7.47 12.15 -1.91
N LEU A 80 -6.95 10.94 -2.01
CA LEU A 80 -6.36 10.18 -0.94
C LEU A 80 -4.90 9.85 -1.26
N ASN A 81 -4.02 9.92 -0.26
CA ASN A 81 -2.65 9.44 -0.37
C ASN A 81 -2.55 8.08 0.31
N LEU A 82 -2.09 7.07 -0.44
CA LEU A 82 -1.75 5.75 0.10
C LEU A 82 -0.27 5.45 -0.13
N ARG A 83 0.35 4.74 0.82
CA ARG A 83 1.78 4.41 0.78
C ARG A 83 2.02 2.93 1.03
N ALA A 84 3.16 2.46 0.54
CA ALA A 84 3.67 1.12 0.84
C ALA A 84 5.21 1.13 0.85
N ILE A 85 5.82 0.44 1.82
CA ILE A 85 7.22 0.03 1.73
C ILE A 85 7.24 -1.40 1.21
N VAL A 86 8.04 -1.65 0.19
CA VAL A 86 8.02 -2.91 -0.55
C VAL A 86 9.42 -3.46 -0.79
N ASP A 87 9.51 -4.78 -0.87
CA ASP A 87 10.65 -5.51 -1.40
C ASP A 87 10.33 -5.93 -2.84
N LEU A 88 11.15 -5.49 -3.78
CA LEU A 88 10.98 -5.72 -5.21
C LEU A 88 11.58 -7.05 -5.67
N SER A 89 12.27 -7.79 -4.79
CA SER A 89 13.03 -8.99 -5.18
C SER A 89 12.15 -10.17 -5.56
N ASP A 90 10.98 -10.30 -4.91
CA ASP A 90 10.08 -11.45 -5.08
C ASP A 90 8.73 -11.08 -5.68
N ALA A 91 8.53 -9.81 -6.01
CA ALA A 91 7.22 -9.31 -6.38
C ALA A 91 6.94 -9.44 -7.88
N SER A 92 5.95 -10.23 -8.24
CA SER A 92 5.36 -10.25 -9.59
C SER A 92 4.39 -9.08 -9.84
N SER A 93 3.77 -8.58 -8.76
CA SER A 93 2.89 -7.41 -8.72
C SER A 93 2.93 -6.82 -7.32
N ILE A 94 2.89 -5.49 -7.21
CA ILE A 94 2.96 -4.78 -5.93
C ILE A 94 1.75 -3.87 -5.80
N ASN A 95 0.90 -4.14 -4.83
CA ASN A 95 -0.29 -3.36 -4.60
C ASN A 95 -0.08 -2.34 -3.49
N VAL A 96 -0.59 -1.13 -3.70
CA VAL A 96 -0.68 -0.07 -2.69
C VAL A 96 -2.13 0.02 -2.26
N ASN A 97 -2.41 -0.27 -1.01
CA ASN A 97 -3.78 -0.33 -0.48
C ASN A 97 -3.85 0.21 0.95
N ILE A 98 -5.04 0.17 1.53
CA ILE A 98 -5.28 0.68 2.89
C ILE A 98 -4.44 -0.07 3.95
N LEU A 99 -4.23 -1.38 3.78
CA LEU A 99 -3.45 -2.19 4.73
C LEU A 99 -1.96 -1.85 4.64
N THR A 100 -1.42 -1.67 3.43
CA THR A 100 -0.02 -1.24 3.25
C THR A 100 0.21 0.15 3.84
N HIS A 101 -0.78 1.04 3.72
CA HIS A 101 -0.71 2.38 4.27
C HIS A 101 -0.71 2.39 5.80
N ILE A 102 -1.63 1.66 6.44
CA ILE A 102 -1.72 1.62 7.91
C ILE A 102 -0.45 1.03 8.52
N LYS A 103 0.11 -0.05 7.94
CA LYS A 103 1.34 -0.65 8.47
C LYS A 103 2.62 0.12 8.15
N TYR A 104 2.57 1.13 7.26
CA TYR A 104 3.73 1.85 6.72
C TYR A 104 4.67 2.40 7.81
N GLN A 105 4.15 3.23 8.72
CA GLN A 105 4.96 3.82 9.80
C GLN A 105 5.47 2.75 10.78
N ARG A 106 4.68 1.71 11.02
CA ARG A 106 5.11 0.62 11.91
C ARG A 106 6.29 -0.15 11.34
N VAL A 107 6.29 -0.44 10.04
CA VAL A 107 7.42 -1.09 9.36
C VAL A 107 8.67 -0.23 9.48
N LEU A 108 8.58 1.08 9.17
CA LEU A 108 9.71 2.01 9.33
C LEU A 108 10.24 2.03 10.77
N ASN A 109 9.36 2.13 11.75
CA ASN A 109 9.76 2.15 13.17
C ASN A 109 10.49 0.87 13.58
N LEU A 110 10.01 -0.29 13.18
CA LEU A 110 10.64 -1.58 13.50
C LEU A 110 12.05 -1.69 12.89
N ILE A 111 12.24 -1.21 11.65
CA ILE A 111 13.55 -1.22 11.00
C ILE A 111 14.47 -0.19 11.64
N MET A 112 14.06 1.08 11.65
CA MET A 112 14.93 2.21 12.00
C MET A 112 15.22 2.29 13.51
N GLN A 113 14.25 1.94 14.37
CA GLN A 113 14.37 2.07 15.82
C GLN A 113 14.67 0.75 16.54
N LYS A 114 14.27 -0.38 15.96
CA LYS A 114 14.39 -1.70 16.57
C LYS A 114 15.41 -2.61 15.86
N GLY A 115 15.90 -2.21 14.68
CA GLY A 115 16.90 -2.96 13.92
C GLY A 115 16.37 -4.25 13.28
N TYR A 116 15.07 -4.36 13.03
CA TYR A 116 14.49 -5.52 12.34
C TYR A 116 14.94 -5.55 10.89
N SER A 117 15.04 -6.76 10.32
CA SER A 117 15.08 -6.90 8.87
C SER A 117 13.75 -6.42 8.25
N PHE A 118 13.74 -6.09 6.96
CA PHE A 118 12.49 -5.72 6.28
C PHE A 118 11.44 -6.85 6.40
N SER A 119 11.83 -8.08 6.16
CA SER A 119 10.93 -9.24 6.24
C SER A 119 10.29 -9.39 7.62
N ASP A 120 11.10 -9.29 8.68
CA ASP A 120 10.61 -9.41 10.07
C ASP A 120 9.71 -8.22 10.44
N ALA A 121 10.11 -7.01 10.06
CA ALA A 121 9.32 -5.79 10.30
C ALA A 121 7.97 -5.83 9.58
N ASN A 122 7.97 -6.22 8.30
CA ASN A 122 6.76 -6.34 7.49
C ASN A 122 5.81 -7.40 8.07
N SER A 123 6.34 -8.57 8.44
CA SER A 123 5.55 -9.65 9.07
C SER A 123 4.99 -9.25 10.43
N GLN A 124 5.80 -8.59 11.26
CA GLN A 124 5.37 -8.14 12.59
C GLN A 124 4.28 -7.06 12.50
N ALA A 125 4.50 -6.04 11.66
CA ALA A 125 3.51 -4.98 11.46
C ALA A 125 2.19 -5.53 10.91
N GLN A 126 2.24 -6.52 10.04
CA GLN A 126 1.04 -7.17 9.50
C GLN A 126 0.29 -7.96 10.57
N LYS A 127 0.98 -8.73 11.42
CA LYS A 127 0.34 -9.43 12.55
C LYS A 127 -0.37 -8.46 13.49
N GLU A 128 0.30 -7.36 13.85
CA GLU A 128 -0.27 -6.33 14.71
C GLU A 128 -1.50 -5.67 14.07
N LEU A 129 -1.42 -5.36 12.76
CA LEU A 129 -2.54 -4.79 12.01
C LEU A 129 -3.76 -5.70 12.03
N PHE A 130 -3.61 -6.98 11.64
CA PHE A 130 -4.73 -7.91 11.61
C PHE A 130 -5.28 -8.20 13.02
N ALA A 131 -4.42 -8.27 14.05
CA ALA A 131 -4.84 -8.42 15.44
C ALA A 131 -5.71 -7.24 15.92
N ALA A 132 -5.38 -6.01 15.53
CA ALA A 132 -6.15 -4.83 15.86
C ALA A 132 -7.60 -4.86 15.31
N PHE A 133 -7.83 -5.64 14.26
CA PHE A 133 -9.15 -5.85 13.66
C PHE A 133 -9.81 -7.21 14.01
N GLY A 134 -9.17 -8.01 14.90
CA GLY A 134 -9.65 -9.34 15.26
C GLY A 134 -9.57 -10.37 14.13
N LEU A 135 -8.60 -10.22 13.25
CA LEU A 135 -8.40 -11.01 12.03
C LEU A 135 -7.03 -11.73 12.01
N GLU A 136 -6.51 -12.14 13.17
CA GLU A 136 -5.16 -12.70 13.34
C GLU A 136 -4.89 -13.93 12.46
N ASP A 137 -5.91 -14.74 12.22
CA ASP A 137 -5.77 -15.98 11.43
C ASP A 137 -5.47 -15.69 9.95
N TYR A 138 -5.82 -14.52 9.45
CA TYR A 138 -5.56 -14.09 8.08
C TYR A 138 -4.14 -13.56 7.88
N ALA A 139 -3.47 -13.10 8.94
CA ALA A 139 -2.13 -12.52 8.88
C ALA A 139 -1.04 -13.51 8.43
N LYS A 140 -1.30 -14.82 8.59
CA LYS A 140 -0.27 -15.86 8.41
C LYS A 140 0.04 -16.19 6.95
N ASN A 141 -0.91 -15.94 6.03
CA ASN A 141 -0.89 -16.50 4.68
C ASN A 141 -0.76 -15.45 3.57
N TYR A 142 -0.81 -14.16 3.90
CA TYR A 142 -0.90 -13.11 2.89
C TYR A 142 -0.02 -11.90 3.26
N ASP A 143 0.72 -11.36 2.29
CA ASP A 143 1.31 -10.02 2.41
C ASP A 143 0.33 -8.98 1.88
N ALA A 144 0.13 -7.88 2.62
CA ALA A 144 -0.77 -6.80 2.25
C ALA A 144 -0.46 -6.21 0.86
N ALA A 145 0.83 -6.18 0.46
CA ALA A 145 1.26 -5.71 -0.86
C ALA A 145 0.90 -6.66 -2.00
N ASN A 146 0.47 -7.88 -1.70
CA ASN A 146 0.07 -8.89 -2.68
C ASN A 146 -1.45 -9.09 -2.73
N ILE A 147 -2.24 -8.38 -1.92
CA ILE A 147 -3.69 -8.51 -1.87
C ILE A 147 -4.34 -7.48 -2.81
N SER A 148 -5.26 -7.94 -3.65
CA SER A 148 -6.17 -7.11 -4.44
C SER A 148 -7.62 -7.39 -4.06
N ILE A 149 -8.47 -6.36 -4.06
CA ILE A 149 -9.92 -6.50 -3.82
C ILE A 149 -10.60 -7.41 -4.85
N ALA A 150 -9.98 -7.60 -6.00
CA ALA A 150 -10.48 -8.44 -7.10
C ALA A 150 -10.12 -9.93 -6.96
N ASP A 151 -9.31 -10.33 -5.98
CA ASP A 151 -8.75 -11.69 -5.91
C ASP A 151 -9.77 -12.76 -5.48
N GLY A 152 -10.91 -12.37 -4.91
CA GLY A 152 -11.95 -13.28 -4.43
C GLY A 152 -11.48 -14.20 -3.29
N THR A 153 -10.45 -13.81 -2.54
CA THR A 153 -9.88 -14.55 -1.40
C THR A 153 -10.39 -14.00 -0.08
N ASP A 154 -10.21 -14.76 1.01
CA ASP A 154 -10.51 -14.27 2.37
C ASP A 154 -9.69 -13.03 2.73
N ALA A 155 -8.46 -12.91 2.23
CA ALA A 155 -7.64 -11.73 2.41
C ALA A 155 -8.20 -10.52 1.66
N ALA A 156 -8.73 -10.70 0.45
CA ALA A 156 -9.44 -9.66 -0.28
C ALA A 156 -10.71 -9.22 0.47
N ALA A 157 -11.46 -10.16 1.03
CA ALA A 157 -12.61 -9.87 1.87
C ALA A 157 -12.23 -9.08 3.13
N ALA A 158 -11.11 -9.42 3.79
CA ALA A 158 -10.58 -8.68 4.93
C ALA A 158 -10.15 -7.26 4.54
N LEU A 159 -9.50 -7.08 3.38
CA LEU A 159 -9.14 -5.75 2.85
C LEU A 159 -10.39 -4.89 2.62
N ILE A 160 -11.43 -5.44 2.00
CA ILE A 160 -12.71 -4.75 1.77
C ILE A 160 -13.37 -4.38 3.10
N ALA A 161 -13.45 -5.33 4.06
CA ALA A 161 -14.07 -5.11 5.36
C ALA A 161 -13.36 -4.00 6.15
N ILE A 162 -12.03 -4.05 6.26
CA ILE A 162 -11.23 -3.02 6.93
C ILE A 162 -11.38 -1.67 6.22
N SER A 163 -11.28 -1.66 4.89
CA SER A 163 -11.46 -0.46 4.08
C SER A 163 -12.83 0.19 4.31
N SER A 164 -13.90 -0.61 4.35
CA SER A 164 -15.27 -0.14 4.58
C SER A 164 -15.47 0.36 6.00
N LEU A 165 -14.91 -0.31 7.02
CA LEU A 165 -14.96 0.13 8.41
C LEU A 165 -14.24 1.47 8.62
N ILE A 166 -13.09 1.65 7.98
CA ILE A 166 -12.31 2.88 8.08
C ILE A 166 -13.04 4.04 7.39
N LEU A 167 -13.73 3.77 6.29
CA LEU A 167 -14.50 4.78 5.55
C LEU A 167 -15.85 5.11 6.20
N ALA A 168 -16.46 4.15 6.93
CA ALA A 168 -17.82 4.27 7.46
C ALA A 168 -18.02 5.62 8.16
N ASP A 169 -19.04 6.35 7.72
CA ASP A 169 -19.46 7.66 8.25
C ASP A 169 -18.40 8.78 8.21
N ARG A 170 -17.35 8.65 7.38
CA ARG A 170 -16.30 9.68 7.22
C ARG A 170 -16.31 10.29 5.82
N GLU A 171 -16.09 11.59 5.78
CA GLU A 171 -15.74 12.29 4.55
C GLU A 171 -14.24 12.07 4.22
N GLU A 172 -13.82 12.30 2.96
CA GLU A 172 -12.45 12.02 2.51
C GLU A 172 -11.37 12.79 3.30
N ALA A 173 -11.66 14.01 3.74
CA ALA A 173 -10.75 14.80 4.58
C ALA A 173 -10.57 14.16 5.97
N GLU A 174 -11.66 13.70 6.57
CA GLU A 174 -11.65 12.98 7.85
C GLU A 174 -10.97 11.62 7.73
N LEU A 175 -11.14 10.94 6.59
CA LEU A 175 -10.47 9.69 6.28
C LEU A 175 -8.94 9.89 6.25
N THR A 176 -8.46 10.92 5.59
CA THR A 176 -7.03 11.25 5.53
C THR A 176 -6.44 11.50 6.91
N GLU A 177 -7.13 12.30 7.74
CA GLU A 177 -6.71 12.56 9.11
C GLU A 177 -6.74 11.29 9.99
N TYR A 178 -7.77 10.47 9.83
CA TYR A 178 -7.91 9.22 10.59
C TYR A 178 -6.80 8.21 10.24
N LEU A 179 -6.49 8.05 8.95
CA LEU A 179 -5.40 7.20 8.50
C LEU A 179 -4.04 7.68 9.04
N HIS A 180 -3.82 9.00 9.07
CA HIS A 180 -2.61 9.56 9.66
C HIS A 180 -2.47 9.26 11.17
N ARG A 181 -3.57 9.13 11.88
CA ARG A 181 -3.57 8.76 13.31
C ARG A 181 -3.41 7.25 13.54
N LEU A 182 -3.77 6.41 12.57
CA LEU A 182 -3.59 4.95 12.66
C LEU A 182 -2.15 4.51 12.35
N CYS A 183 -1.41 5.31 11.57
CA CYS A 183 0.00 5.08 11.27
C CYS A 183 0.90 5.56 12.41
#